data_d83e5a3dba845b53c433d1e05c1e174f
#
_entry.id   d83e5a3dba845b53c433d1e05c1e174f
#
_cell.length_a   1.000
_cell.length_b   1.000
_cell.length_c   1.000
_cell.angle_alpha   90.00
_cell.angle_beta   90.00
_cell.angle_gamma   90.00
#
_symmetry.space_group_name_H-M   'P 1'
#
loop_
_entity.id
_entity.type
_entity.pdbx_description
1 polymer ?
#
loop_
_entity_poly.entity_id
_entity_poly.type
_entity_poly.pdbx_seq_one_letter_code
_entity_poly.pdbx_strand_id
1 'polypeptide(L)'
;MSDLIAVVETGAYLAKATRIMSEAERSQVVDVVAARPDAGVVLVGSSGLRKLRIRLAGRGKSGGARLVYWYHSPGFPAVLLWVFAKNEADNLTAAQLKRLVGEAEWLIEDFGGKR
;
A
#
# COMPACT_ATOMS: atom_id res chain seq x y z
N MET A 1 -12.22 -3.31 21.52
CA MET A 1 -10.83 -3.28 21.15
C MET A 1 -10.65 -3.80 19.73
N SER A 2 -10.02 -3.04 18.91
CA SER A 2 -9.84 -3.47 17.53
C SER A 2 -8.59 -4.33 17.41
N ASP A 3 -8.68 -5.30 16.53
CA ASP A 3 -7.56 -6.18 16.24
C ASP A 3 -6.71 -5.55 15.14
N LEU A 4 -5.44 -5.35 15.46
CA LEU A 4 -4.49 -4.86 14.47
C LEU A 4 -3.90 -6.04 13.73
N ILE A 5 -3.73 -5.88 12.43
CA ILE A 5 -3.09 -6.92 11.62
C ILE A 5 -1.63 -6.57 11.39
N ALA A 6 -0.86 -7.56 10.99
CA ALA A 6 0.53 -7.35 10.64
C ALA A 6 0.62 -6.57 9.33
N VAL A 7 1.56 -5.63 9.27
CA VAL A 7 1.82 -4.84 8.07
C VAL A 7 3.27 -5.04 7.68
N VAL A 8 3.49 -5.43 6.44
CA VAL A 8 4.82 -5.65 5.89
C VAL A 8 5.17 -4.48 4.98
N GLU A 9 6.31 -3.86 5.23
CA GLU A 9 6.81 -2.77 4.38
C GLU A 9 7.90 -3.36 3.49
N THR A 10 7.61 -3.49 2.19
CA THR A 10 8.60 -4.04 1.28
C THR A 10 9.74 -3.06 1.05
N GLY A 11 10.88 -3.58 0.62
CA GLY A 11 12.04 -2.75 0.32
C GLY A 11 11.74 -1.72 -0.76
N ALA A 12 11.01 -2.11 -1.80
CA ALA A 12 10.65 -1.17 -2.87
C ALA A 12 9.77 -0.03 -2.34
N TYR A 13 8.79 -0.36 -1.48
CA TYR A 13 7.98 0.66 -0.85
C TYR A 13 8.84 1.60 0.00
N LEU A 14 9.68 1.04 0.85
CA LEU A 14 10.49 1.85 1.76
C LEU A 14 11.44 2.78 1.00
N ALA A 15 12.05 2.29 -0.08
CA ALA A 15 12.96 3.11 -0.88
C ALA A 15 12.26 4.34 -1.41
N LYS A 16 11.00 4.21 -1.84
CA LYS A 16 10.25 5.34 -2.36
C LYS A 16 9.68 6.18 -1.23
N ALA A 17 9.15 5.54 -0.19
CA ALA A 17 8.48 6.22 0.91
C ALA A 17 9.43 7.17 1.64
N THR A 18 10.67 6.77 1.83
CA THR A 18 11.63 7.63 2.54
C THR A 18 11.93 8.91 1.79
N ARG A 19 11.66 8.95 0.49
CA ARG A 19 11.89 10.16 -0.30
C ARG A 19 10.75 11.14 -0.21
N ILE A 20 9.54 10.68 0.07
CA ILE A 20 8.37 11.55 -0.01
C ILE A 20 7.66 11.71 1.33
N MET A 21 7.98 10.92 2.32
CA MET A 21 7.33 10.97 3.62
C MET A 21 8.36 11.01 4.74
N SER A 22 8.02 11.73 5.81
CA SER A 22 8.81 11.71 7.03
C SER A 22 8.61 10.37 7.74
N GLU A 23 9.45 10.11 8.73
CA GLU A 23 9.31 8.90 9.54
C GLU A 23 7.96 8.89 10.25
N ALA A 24 7.52 10.03 10.76
CA ALA A 24 6.22 10.12 11.43
C ALA A 24 5.08 9.82 10.47
N GLU A 25 5.18 10.32 9.24
CA GLU A 25 4.16 10.05 8.24
C GLU A 25 4.11 8.58 7.86
N ARG A 26 5.28 7.96 7.72
CA ARG A 26 5.34 6.53 7.42
C ARG A 26 4.77 5.70 8.55
N SER A 27 5.03 6.09 9.79
CA SER A 27 4.48 5.40 10.94
C SER A 27 2.95 5.48 10.95
N GLN A 28 2.41 6.66 10.61
CA GLN A 28 0.95 6.81 10.53
C GLN A 28 0.33 5.94 9.45
N VAL A 29 1.02 5.79 8.33
CA VAL A 29 0.53 4.91 7.26
C VAL A 29 0.39 3.48 7.77
N VAL A 30 1.42 3.00 8.45
CA VAL A 30 1.39 1.65 9.02
C VAL A 30 0.22 1.51 10.00
N ASP A 31 0.04 2.51 10.88
CA ASP A 31 -1.03 2.46 11.87
C ASP A 31 -2.41 2.41 11.22
N VAL A 32 -2.62 3.22 10.19
CA VAL A 32 -3.91 3.25 9.50
C VAL A 32 -4.21 1.91 8.83
N VAL A 33 -3.23 1.36 8.13
CA VAL A 33 -3.44 0.10 7.43
C VAL A 33 -3.61 -1.06 8.42
N ALA A 34 -2.85 -1.04 9.52
CA ALA A 34 -2.98 -2.08 10.54
C ALA A 34 -4.36 -2.08 11.16
N ALA A 35 -4.93 -0.90 11.39
CA ALA A 35 -6.25 -0.77 12.02
C ALA A 35 -7.38 -1.01 11.01
N ARG A 36 -7.19 -0.61 9.78
CA ARG A 36 -8.23 -0.68 8.75
C ARG A 36 -7.62 -1.12 7.41
N PRO A 37 -7.29 -2.40 7.30
CA PRO A 37 -6.67 -2.87 6.05
C PRO A 37 -7.57 -2.77 4.84
N ASP A 38 -8.87 -2.62 5.05
CA ASP A 38 -9.83 -2.46 3.96
C ASP A 38 -10.12 -1.00 3.62
N ALA A 39 -9.34 -0.05 4.18
CA ALA A 39 -9.60 1.37 3.94
C ALA A 39 -9.36 1.76 2.48
N GLY A 40 -8.39 1.14 1.82
CA GLY A 40 -8.09 1.46 0.42
C GLY A 40 -9.13 0.89 -0.53
N VAL A 41 -9.25 1.54 -1.68
CA VAL A 41 -10.16 1.11 -2.74
C VAL A 41 -9.54 -0.03 -3.51
N VAL A 42 -10.30 -1.10 -3.69
CA VAL A 42 -9.83 -2.27 -4.43
C VAL A 42 -9.63 -1.90 -5.90
N LEU A 43 -8.49 -2.30 -6.44
CA LEU A 43 -8.24 -2.16 -7.88
C LEU A 43 -8.80 -3.41 -8.55
N VAL A 44 -9.82 -3.20 -9.38
CA VAL A 44 -10.55 -4.31 -9.99
C VAL A 44 -9.61 -5.19 -10.81
N GLY A 45 -9.73 -6.50 -10.62
CA GLY A 45 -8.91 -7.47 -11.36
C GLY A 45 -7.46 -7.54 -10.93
N SER A 46 -7.14 -7.05 -9.74
CA SER A 46 -5.76 -6.92 -9.30
C SER A 46 -5.34 -7.93 -8.24
N SER A 47 -6.20 -8.89 -7.91
CA SER A 47 -5.87 -9.94 -6.95
C SER A 47 -5.58 -9.40 -5.54
N GLY A 48 -6.32 -8.35 -5.16
CA GLY A 48 -6.23 -7.85 -3.79
C GLY A 48 -5.47 -6.57 -3.60
N LEU A 49 -5.02 -5.94 -4.68
CA LEU A 49 -4.38 -4.62 -4.55
C LEU A 49 -5.41 -3.56 -4.19
N ARG A 50 -4.98 -2.64 -3.34
CA ARG A 50 -5.79 -1.50 -2.93
C ARG A 50 -4.98 -0.22 -3.05
N LYS A 51 -5.68 0.86 -3.32
CA LYS A 51 -5.08 2.19 -3.41
C LYS A 51 -5.67 3.08 -2.34
N LEU A 52 -4.82 3.74 -1.57
CA LEU A 52 -5.23 4.57 -0.44
C LEU A 52 -4.60 5.95 -0.57
N ARG A 53 -5.43 6.97 -0.40
CA ARG A 53 -4.94 8.35 -0.38
C ARG A 53 -4.29 8.62 0.96
N ILE A 54 -3.09 9.18 0.91
CA ILE A 54 -2.34 9.56 2.10
C ILE A 54 -2.18 11.07 2.11
N ARG A 55 -2.53 11.70 3.22
CA ARG A 55 -2.35 13.13 3.38
C ARG A 55 -0.93 13.40 3.86
N LEU A 56 -0.23 14.28 3.16
CA LEU A 56 1.11 14.70 3.56
C LEU A 56 1.04 16.08 4.18
N ALA A 57 1.47 16.19 5.42
CA ALA A 57 1.37 17.42 6.18
C ALA A 57 2.58 18.30 5.91
N GLY A 58 2.35 19.62 6.01
CA GLY A 58 3.45 20.57 6.13
C GLY A 58 4.30 20.81 4.91
N ARG A 59 3.83 20.44 3.75
CA ARG A 59 4.65 20.58 2.56
C ARG A 59 4.02 21.38 1.45
N GLY A 60 2.84 21.92 1.70
CA GLY A 60 2.13 22.61 0.65
C GLY A 60 1.82 21.73 -0.54
N LYS A 61 1.84 20.45 -0.36
CA LYS A 61 1.57 19.52 -1.45
C LYS A 61 0.10 19.26 -1.56
N SER A 62 -0.48 19.63 -2.69
CA SER A 62 -1.87 19.31 -2.91
C SER A 62 -1.98 17.86 -3.36
N GLY A 63 -2.98 17.16 -2.85
CA GLY A 63 -3.25 15.80 -3.24
C GLY A 63 -2.49 14.73 -2.47
N GLY A 64 -1.46 15.09 -1.72
CA GLY A 64 -0.72 14.14 -0.90
C GLY A 64 -0.07 13.04 -1.70
N ALA A 65 -0.23 11.79 -1.24
CA ALA A 65 0.37 10.63 -1.87
C ALA A 65 -0.68 9.55 -2.07
N ARG A 66 -0.33 8.57 -2.87
CA ARG A 66 -1.16 7.38 -3.09
C ARG A 66 -0.35 6.16 -2.71
N LEU A 67 -0.88 5.37 -1.78
CA LEU A 67 -0.29 4.12 -1.35
C LEU A 67 -0.94 2.98 -2.11
N VAL A 68 -0.12 2.05 -2.61
CA VAL A 68 -0.63 0.81 -3.21
C VAL A 68 -0.18 -0.33 -2.32
N TYR A 69 -1.14 -1.09 -1.81
CA TYR A 69 -0.84 -2.20 -0.92
C TYR A 69 -1.72 -3.39 -1.25
N TRP A 70 -1.30 -4.53 -0.77
CA TRP A 70 -2.04 -5.77 -0.96
C TRP A 70 -2.69 -6.16 0.36
N TYR A 71 -3.96 -6.52 0.30
CA TYR A 71 -4.68 -7.10 1.44
C TYR A 71 -5.75 -8.02 0.88
N HIS A 72 -5.63 -9.30 1.21
CA HIS A 72 -6.52 -10.29 0.63
C HIS A 72 -7.75 -10.53 1.51
N SER A 73 -7.52 -10.82 2.78
CA SER A 73 -8.63 -11.17 3.68
C SER A 73 -8.11 -11.27 5.10
N PRO A 74 -9.01 -11.36 6.08
CA PRO A 74 -8.58 -11.56 7.47
C PRO A 74 -7.70 -12.80 7.59
N GLY A 75 -6.67 -12.69 8.39
CA GLY A 75 -5.70 -13.75 8.54
C GLY A 75 -4.47 -13.58 7.68
N PHE A 76 -4.52 -12.66 6.72
CA PHE A 76 -3.37 -12.32 5.89
C PHE A 76 -2.78 -11.00 6.36
N PRO A 77 -1.46 -10.80 6.21
CA PRO A 77 -0.89 -9.47 6.48
C PRO A 77 -1.24 -8.51 5.36
N ALA A 78 -1.18 -7.22 5.64
CA ALA A 78 -1.21 -6.22 4.59
C ALA A 78 0.23 -5.96 4.17
N VAL A 79 0.46 -5.85 2.87
CA VAL A 79 1.81 -5.70 2.33
C VAL A 79 1.88 -4.41 1.54
N LEU A 80 2.70 -3.47 2.00
CA LEU A 80 2.87 -2.17 1.35
C LEU A 80 3.87 -2.32 0.20
N LEU A 81 3.40 -2.07 -1.03
CA LEU A 81 4.17 -2.39 -2.23
C LEU A 81 4.74 -1.17 -2.92
N TRP A 82 4.00 -0.05 -2.97
CA TRP A 82 4.43 1.12 -3.72
C TRP A 82 3.74 2.36 -3.18
N VAL A 83 4.37 3.50 -3.40
CA VAL A 83 3.77 4.79 -3.04
C VAL A 83 4.28 5.83 -4.05
N PHE A 84 3.41 6.76 -4.41
CA PHE A 84 3.82 7.86 -5.28
C PHE A 84 3.14 9.14 -4.84
N ALA A 85 3.83 10.26 -5.04
CA ALA A 85 3.27 11.56 -4.73
C ALA A 85 2.30 11.97 -5.83
N LYS A 86 1.17 12.58 -5.44
CA LYS A 86 0.17 12.99 -6.40
C LYS A 86 0.75 13.97 -7.42
N ASN A 87 1.69 14.80 -7.00
CA ASN A 87 2.26 15.82 -7.90
C ASN A 87 3.26 15.22 -8.90
N GLU A 88 3.70 13.98 -8.72
CA GLU A 88 4.59 13.34 -9.69
C GLU A 88 3.83 12.44 -10.66
N ALA A 89 2.64 11.97 -10.27
CA ALA A 89 1.85 11.10 -11.11
C ALA A 89 0.42 11.09 -10.63
N ASP A 90 -0.51 11.02 -11.57
CA ASP A 90 -1.93 10.91 -11.22
C ASP A 90 -2.32 9.48 -10.89
N ASN A 91 -1.62 8.52 -11.49
CA ASN A 91 -1.99 7.13 -11.32
C ASN A 91 -0.81 6.25 -11.71
N LEU A 92 -0.98 4.96 -11.49
CA LEU A 92 0.01 3.97 -11.91
C LEU A 92 0.05 3.89 -13.43
N THR A 93 1.25 3.66 -13.97
CA THR A 93 1.37 3.32 -15.38
C THR A 93 0.90 1.88 -15.57
N ALA A 94 0.60 1.52 -16.82
CA ALA A 94 0.19 0.14 -17.12
C ALA A 94 1.28 -0.86 -16.73
N ALA A 95 2.53 -0.51 -16.98
CA ALA A 95 3.64 -1.39 -16.62
C ALA A 95 3.78 -1.57 -15.11
N GLN A 96 3.61 -0.48 -14.36
CA GLN A 96 3.67 -0.55 -12.90
C GLN A 96 2.53 -1.42 -12.37
N LEU A 97 1.33 -1.21 -12.89
CA LEU A 97 0.18 -1.99 -12.45
C LEU A 97 0.38 -3.47 -12.73
N LYS A 98 0.86 -3.80 -13.91
CA LYS A 98 1.10 -5.20 -14.27
C LYS A 98 2.10 -5.86 -13.32
N ARG A 99 3.18 -5.14 -12.99
CA ARG A 99 4.17 -5.66 -12.06
C ARG A 99 3.58 -5.88 -10.68
N LEU A 100 2.79 -4.93 -10.20
CA LEU A 100 2.19 -5.02 -8.88
C LEU A 100 1.16 -6.14 -8.80
N VAL A 101 0.37 -6.33 -9.86
CA VAL A 101 -0.57 -7.44 -9.92
C VAL A 101 0.18 -8.78 -9.84
N GLY A 102 1.31 -8.88 -10.54
CA GLY A 102 2.13 -10.09 -10.44
C GLY A 102 2.62 -10.34 -9.03
N GLU A 103 3.02 -9.29 -8.34
CA GLU A 103 3.44 -9.42 -6.94
C GLU A 103 2.28 -9.85 -6.05
N ALA A 104 1.09 -9.31 -6.28
CA ALA A 104 -0.08 -9.70 -5.51
C ALA A 104 -0.42 -11.17 -5.71
N GLU A 105 -0.33 -11.64 -6.94
CA GLU A 105 -0.61 -13.04 -7.24
C GLU A 105 0.41 -13.95 -6.56
N TRP A 106 1.67 -13.54 -6.55
CA TRP A 106 2.69 -14.29 -5.85
C TRP A 106 2.41 -14.34 -4.35
N LEU A 107 1.96 -13.22 -3.78
CA LEU A 107 1.65 -13.17 -2.35
C LEU A 107 0.50 -14.10 -1.98
N ILE A 108 -0.53 -14.19 -2.84
CA ILE A 108 -1.61 -15.13 -2.60
C ILE A 108 -1.09 -16.55 -2.55
N GLU A 109 -0.22 -16.92 -3.49
CA GLU A 109 0.37 -18.25 -3.48
C GLU A 109 1.22 -18.49 -2.25
N ASP A 110 2.03 -17.49 -1.90
CA ASP A 110 2.98 -17.66 -0.80
C ASP A 110 2.27 -17.74 0.54
N PHE A 111 1.28 -16.89 0.78
CA PHE A 111 0.61 -16.86 2.08
C PHE A 111 -0.60 -17.78 2.15
N GLY A 112 -1.27 -18.03 1.03
CA GLY A 112 -2.53 -18.74 1.04
C GLY A 112 -2.51 -20.09 0.37
N GLY A 113 -1.65 -20.27 -0.60
CA GLY A 113 -1.67 -21.48 -1.43
C GLY A 113 -0.88 -22.64 -0.90
N LYS A 114 -0.12 -22.43 0.16
CA LYS A 114 0.74 -23.49 0.68
C LYS A 114 0.18 -24.18 1.89
N ARG A 115 -1.09 -24.22 1.98
CA ARG A 115 -1.76 -24.86 3.10
C ARG A 115 -1.94 -26.32 2.87
#